data_c7e7beb8930b98a5ed44292c719057bc
#
_entry.id   c7e7beb8930b98a5ed44292c719057bc
#
_cell.length_a   1.000
_cell.length_b   1.000
_cell.length_c   1.000
_cell.angle_alpha   90.00
_cell.angle_beta   90.00
_cell.angle_gamma   90.00
#
_symmetry.space_group_name_H-M   'P 1'
#
loop_
_entity.id
_entity.type
_entity.pdbx_description
1 polymer ?
#
loop_
_entity_poly.entity_id
_entity_poly.type
_entity_poly.pdbx_seq_one_letter_code
_entity_poly.pdbx_strand_id
1 'polypeptide(L)'
;LDEVTEADEMYQNAGEKGVKHSNPNDPPRCRGNKTRGHGTWDSDRPPVFGIIGRESSQIQLKVTHNSARKDLEPPVLKATQPGSTVNTDEWGAYNHLGETDRIHVTVCHTPGKRVWAKDEDGDGIREVHVNTSEGFWTGLRNFLRPFRGVNKIYLQQYVAIHEWAHNIKKTTVEFLRILCGVTQFAP
;
A
#
# COMPACT_ATOMS: atom_id res chain seq x y z
N LEU A 1 5.23 -12.75 4.06
CA LEU A 1 5.28 -12.68 2.59
C LEU A 1 6.51 -13.43 2.07
N ASP A 2 6.81 -13.27 0.80
CA ASP A 2 7.88 -13.94 0.07
C ASP A 2 9.29 -13.52 0.54
N GLU A 3 10.33 -14.23 0.07
CA GLU A 3 11.74 -13.87 0.34
C GLU A 3 12.10 -12.51 -0.27
N VAL A 4 11.51 -12.16 -1.42
CA VAL A 4 11.69 -10.86 -2.06
C VAL A 4 10.37 -10.11 -2.06
N THR A 5 10.39 -8.89 -1.53
CA THR A 5 9.22 -8.03 -1.43
C THR A 5 9.51 -6.63 -1.98
N GLU A 6 8.45 -5.92 -2.37
CA GLU A 6 8.48 -4.51 -2.72
C GLU A 6 7.62 -3.74 -1.72
N ALA A 7 8.15 -2.69 -1.13
CA ALA A 7 7.41 -1.80 -0.24
C ALA A 7 7.41 -0.37 -0.80
N ASP A 8 6.24 0.26 -0.79
CA ASP A 8 6.01 1.59 -1.33
C ASP A 8 4.77 2.22 -0.70
N GLU A 9 4.56 3.51 -0.86
CA GLU A 9 3.35 4.18 -0.43
C GLU A 9 2.75 5.06 -1.53
N MET A 10 1.42 5.07 -1.58
CA MET A 10 0.68 6.05 -2.34
C MET A 10 -0.09 7.00 -1.42
N TYR A 11 -0.32 8.21 -1.89
CA TYR A 11 -1.08 9.22 -1.15
C TYR A 11 -2.48 9.36 -1.74
N GLN A 12 -3.50 9.08 -0.92
CA GLN A 12 -4.89 9.13 -1.31
C GLN A 12 -5.56 10.39 -0.78
N ASN A 13 -6.11 11.22 -1.67
CA ASN A 13 -6.95 12.33 -1.23
C ASN A 13 -8.23 11.80 -0.60
N ALA A 14 -8.39 12.02 0.71
CA ALA A 14 -9.51 11.55 1.50
C ALA A 14 -9.84 12.56 2.59
N GLY A 15 -10.98 13.23 2.46
CA GLY A 15 -11.44 14.25 3.40
C GLY A 15 -12.48 13.72 4.39
N GLU A 16 -13.45 14.56 4.71
CA GLU A 16 -14.50 14.31 5.71
C GLU A 16 -15.86 14.08 5.07
N LYS A 17 -15.90 13.42 3.91
CA LYS A 17 -17.13 13.14 3.17
C LYS A 17 -18.19 12.49 4.08
N GLY A 18 -19.38 13.08 4.14
CA GLY A 18 -20.50 12.59 4.94
C GLY A 18 -20.50 13.02 6.41
N VAL A 19 -19.48 13.74 6.88
CA VAL A 19 -19.45 14.34 8.22
C VAL A 19 -20.17 15.70 8.20
N LYS A 20 -21.02 15.95 9.19
CA LYS A 20 -21.65 17.26 9.40
C LYS A 20 -20.91 17.99 10.52
N HIS A 21 -20.50 19.23 10.26
CA HIS A 21 -19.97 20.10 11.29
C HIS A 21 -21.05 21.08 11.75
N SER A 22 -21.14 21.31 13.05
CA SER A 22 -22.08 22.26 13.64
C SER A 22 -21.58 23.70 13.61
N ASN A 23 -20.25 23.89 13.50
CA ASN A 23 -19.64 25.21 13.44
C ASN A 23 -19.66 25.75 12.00
N PRO A 24 -20.36 26.88 11.71
CA PRO A 24 -20.38 27.46 10.37
C PRO A 24 -19.02 27.93 9.86
N ASN A 25 -18.09 28.25 10.77
CA ASN A 25 -16.74 28.70 10.42
C ASN A 25 -15.76 27.53 10.17
N ASP A 26 -16.19 26.29 10.41
CA ASP A 26 -15.42 25.08 10.14
C ASP A 26 -16.30 24.09 9.34
N PRO A 27 -16.57 24.37 8.05
CA PRO A 27 -17.39 23.50 7.23
C PRO A 27 -16.67 22.17 6.96
N PRO A 28 -17.41 21.05 6.83
CA PRO A 28 -16.80 19.75 6.58
C PRO A 28 -16.06 19.74 5.24
N ARG A 29 -14.86 19.19 5.24
CA ARG A 29 -14.02 19.01 4.05
C ARG A 29 -14.53 17.84 3.21
N CYS A 30 -15.61 18.07 2.48
CA CYS A 30 -16.28 17.06 1.65
C CYS A 30 -15.43 16.55 0.48
N ARG A 31 -14.42 17.31 0.08
CA ARG A 31 -13.48 16.93 -0.97
C ARG A 31 -12.09 16.90 -0.38
N GLY A 32 -11.41 15.78 -0.54
CA GLY A 32 -10.03 15.66 -0.14
C GLY A 32 -9.14 16.70 -0.80
N ASN A 33 -8.02 16.99 -0.16
CA ASN A 33 -7.00 17.88 -0.69
C ASN A 33 -6.57 17.38 -2.09
N LYS A 34 -6.59 18.27 -3.08
CA LYS A 34 -6.16 17.97 -4.45
C LYS A 34 -4.67 18.23 -4.69
N THR A 35 -3.89 18.42 -3.63
CA THR A 35 -2.45 18.60 -3.76
C THR A 35 -1.80 17.34 -4.33
N ARG A 36 -0.67 17.53 -5.03
CA ARG A 36 0.18 16.45 -5.52
C ARG A 36 1.32 16.20 -4.53
N GLY A 37 1.96 15.04 -4.64
CA GLY A 37 3.11 14.68 -3.79
C GLY A 37 2.69 14.08 -2.46
N HIS A 38 3.57 14.18 -1.48
CA HIS A 38 3.38 13.66 -0.14
C HIS A 38 2.21 14.32 0.58
N GLY A 39 1.66 13.60 1.56
CA GLY A 39 0.57 14.09 2.40
C GLY A 39 0.53 13.34 3.73
N THR A 40 -0.40 13.74 4.59
CA THR A 40 -0.61 13.14 5.89
C THR A 40 -2.10 12.97 6.14
N TRP A 41 -2.43 12.24 7.19
CA TRP A 41 -3.81 12.14 7.68
C TRP A 41 -4.41 13.51 7.96
N ASP A 42 -3.64 14.41 8.58
CA ASP A 42 -4.12 15.73 8.98
C ASP A 42 -4.31 16.68 7.80
N SER A 43 -3.55 16.46 6.72
CA SER A 43 -3.71 17.22 5.47
C SER A 43 -4.79 16.65 4.52
N ASP A 44 -5.64 15.72 4.97
CA ASP A 44 -6.63 15.01 4.16
C ASP A 44 -6.03 14.26 2.95
N ARG A 45 -4.79 13.82 3.12
CA ARG A 45 -4.06 13.07 2.12
C ARG A 45 -3.23 11.94 2.76
N PRO A 46 -3.90 11.03 3.50
CA PRO A 46 -3.20 9.95 4.20
C PRO A 46 -2.40 9.08 3.23
N PRO A 47 -1.22 8.61 3.66
CA PRO A 47 -0.49 7.57 2.96
C PRO A 47 -1.25 6.23 3.07
N VAL A 48 -1.23 5.49 1.98
CA VAL A 48 -1.57 4.06 1.96
C VAL A 48 -0.27 3.32 1.71
N PHE A 49 0.26 2.72 2.75
CA PHE A 49 1.43 1.84 2.67
C PHE A 49 1.04 0.50 2.08
N GLY A 50 1.89 -0.07 1.25
CA GLY A 50 1.75 -1.41 0.69
C GLY A 50 3.06 -2.16 0.67
N ILE A 51 2.99 -3.46 0.93
CA ILE A 51 4.10 -4.38 0.72
C ILE A 51 3.59 -5.60 -0.04
N ILE A 52 4.26 -5.94 -1.13
CA ILE A 52 3.87 -7.03 -2.04
C ILE A 52 5.00 -8.05 -2.18
N GLY A 53 4.64 -9.33 -2.10
CA GLY A 53 5.54 -10.43 -2.40
C GLY A 53 5.69 -10.60 -3.90
N ARG A 54 6.91 -10.77 -4.39
CA ARG A 54 7.17 -10.87 -5.84
C ARG A 54 6.73 -12.18 -6.46
N GLU A 55 6.86 -13.27 -5.72
CA GLU A 55 6.51 -14.61 -6.19
C GLU A 55 5.00 -14.85 -6.08
N SER A 56 4.45 -14.66 -4.89
CA SER A 56 3.03 -14.89 -4.61
C SER A 56 2.12 -13.82 -5.17
N SER A 57 2.63 -12.61 -5.39
CA SER A 57 1.87 -11.37 -5.61
C SER A 57 0.85 -11.10 -4.50
N GLN A 58 1.04 -11.66 -3.31
CA GLN A 58 0.24 -11.30 -2.14
C GLN A 58 0.64 -9.92 -1.65
N ILE A 59 -0.35 -9.13 -1.26
CA ILE A 59 -0.12 -7.77 -0.78
C ILE A 59 -0.69 -7.57 0.62
N GLN A 60 -0.07 -6.71 1.40
CA GLN A 60 -0.62 -6.18 2.64
C GLN A 60 -0.66 -4.66 2.56
N LEU A 61 -1.80 -4.08 2.91
CA LEU A 61 -2.05 -2.65 2.83
C LEU A 61 -2.39 -2.06 4.19
N LYS A 62 -1.93 -0.85 4.44
CA LYS A 62 -2.23 -0.12 5.66
C LYS A 62 -2.33 1.37 5.39
N VAL A 63 -3.43 1.99 5.82
CA VAL A 63 -3.52 3.45 5.89
C VAL A 63 -2.74 3.92 7.11
N THR A 64 -1.80 4.85 6.91
CA THR A 64 -0.94 5.39 7.95
C THR A 64 -1.21 6.87 8.19
N HIS A 65 -0.76 7.38 9.32
CA HIS A 65 -0.90 8.81 9.65
C HIS A 65 0.01 9.68 8.79
N ASN A 66 1.22 9.21 8.58
CA ASN A 66 2.23 9.84 7.72
C ASN A 66 3.17 8.75 7.16
N SER A 67 4.12 9.17 6.32
CA SER A 67 5.16 8.30 5.75
C SER A 67 6.48 8.37 6.52
N ALA A 68 6.43 8.56 7.84
CA ALA A 68 7.62 8.53 8.68
C ALA A 68 8.00 7.08 9.04
N ARG A 69 9.27 6.85 9.40
CA ARG A 69 9.80 5.56 9.83
C ARG A 69 8.88 4.82 10.81
N LYS A 70 8.43 5.52 11.87
CA LYS A 70 7.57 4.93 12.92
C LYS A 70 6.26 4.34 12.41
N ASP A 71 5.76 4.81 11.25
CA ASP A 71 4.51 4.37 10.64
C ASP A 71 4.73 3.30 9.55
N LEU A 72 5.88 3.33 8.86
CA LEU A 72 6.18 2.44 7.73
C LEU A 72 7.01 1.20 8.14
N GLU A 73 7.98 1.34 9.04
CA GLU A 73 8.84 0.21 9.47
C GLU A 73 8.07 -0.94 10.14
N PRO A 74 7.17 -0.71 11.11
CA PRO A 74 6.48 -1.81 11.77
C PRO A 74 5.67 -2.72 10.84
N PRO A 75 4.91 -2.22 9.84
CA PRO A 75 4.23 -3.10 8.89
C PRO A 75 5.21 -3.87 7.98
N VAL A 76 6.37 -3.29 7.59
CA VAL A 76 7.41 -4.02 6.85
C VAL A 76 7.92 -5.19 7.68
N LEU A 77 8.32 -4.94 8.93
CA LEU A 77 8.84 -5.97 9.83
C LEU A 77 7.83 -7.08 10.11
N LYS A 78 6.55 -6.75 10.19
CA LYS A 78 5.47 -7.72 10.38
C LYS A 78 5.27 -8.61 9.14
N ALA A 79 5.47 -8.06 7.96
CA ALA A 79 5.22 -8.74 6.69
C ALA A 79 6.41 -9.58 6.20
N THR A 80 7.62 -9.32 6.70
CA THR A 80 8.87 -9.93 6.23
C THR A 80 9.58 -10.72 7.32
N GLN A 81 10.37 -11.71 6.93
CA GLN A 81 11.22 -12.47 7.84
C GLN A 81 12.65 -11.90 7.86
N PRO A 82 13.42 -12.12 8.93
CA PRO A 82 14.86 -11.89 8.91
C PRO A 82 15.53 -12.59 7.71
N GLY A 83 16.45 -11.90 7.05
CA GLY A 83 17.15 -12.41 5.86
C GLY A 83 16.41 -12.17 4.53
N SER A 84 15.15 -11.76 4.54
CA SER A 84 14.42 -11.43 3.31
C SER A 84 14.88 -10.10 2.69
N THR A 85 14.73 -10.00 1.38
CA THR A 85 15.03 -8.77 0.61
C THR A 85 13.81 -7.88 0.51
N VAL A 86 13.98 -6.61 0.87
CA VAL A 86 12.94 -5.57 0.74
C VAL A 86 13.41 -4.52 -0.24
N ASN A 87 12.73 -4.42 -1.37
CA ASN A 87 12.98 -3.37 -2.36
C ASN A 87 12.07 -2.17 -2.06
N THR A 88 12.64 -0.97 -2.05
CA THR A 88 11.90 0.29 -1.87
C THR A 88 12.37 1.34 -2.87
N ASP A 89 11.68 2.48 -2.91
CA ASP A 89 12.28 3.69 -3.43
C ASP A 89 13.34 4.26 -2.45
N GLU A 90 13.90 5.43 -2.79
CA GLU A 90 14.90 6.13 -1.98
C GLU A 90 14.30 6.95 -0.81
N TRP A 91 13.04 6.70 -0.41
CA TRP A 91 12.43 7.45 0.68
C TRP A 91 13.12 7.18 2.02
N GLY A 92 13.57 8.24 2.69
CA GLY A 92 14.41 8.16 3.88
C GLY A 92 13.83 7.39 5.07
N ALA A 93 12.52 7.16 5.10
CA ALA A 93 11.88 6.35 6.13
C ALA A 93 12.31 4.87 6.11
N TYR A 94 12.79 4.39 4.96
CA TYR A 94 13.24 3.00 4.77
C TYR A 94 14.73 2.79 5.04
N ASN A 95 15.53 3.85 5.21
CA ASN A 95 17.01 3.76 5.33
C ASN A 95 17.51 2.82 6.45
N HIS A 96 16.69 2.59 7.46
CA HIS A 96 17.05 1.74 8.61
C HIS A 96 16.65 0.27 8.44
N LEU A 97 16.01 -0.11 7.35
CA LEU A 97 15.58 -1.51 7.16
C LEU A 97 16.77 -2.47 7.16
N GLY A 98 17.91 -2.09 6.59
CA GLY A 98 19.13 -2.89 6.64
C GLY A 98 19.71 -3.14 8.03
N GLU A 99 19.31 -2.34 9.04
CA GLU A 99 19.69 -2.54 10.44
C GLU A 99 18.79 -3.57 11.15
N THR A 100 17.77 -4.09 10.47
CA THR A 100 16.71 -4.97 11.03
C THR A 100 16.83 -6.42 10.55
N ASP A 101 18.03 -6.90 10.24
CA ASP A 101 18.28 -8.23 9.68
C ASP A 101 17.56 -8.48 8.33
N ARG A 102 17.22 -7.45 7.55
CA ARG A 102 16.69 -7.53 6.18
C ARG A 102 17.74 -7.01 5.21
N ILE A 103 17.73 -7.58 4.01
CA ILE A 103 18.51 -7.03 2.89
C ILE A 103 17.66 -5.91 2.30
N HIS A 104 18.12 -4.66 2.47
CA HIS A 104 17.42 -3.50 1.94
C HIS A 104 18.08 -3.00 0.66
N VAL A 105 17.34 -2.93 -0.42
CA VAL A 105 17.80 -2.49 -1.74
C VAL A 105 16.88 -1.38 -2.25
N THR A 106 17.47 -0.37 -2.87
CA THR A 106 16.72 0.83 -3.28
C THR A 106 16.88 1.16 -4.75
N VAL A 107 15.82 1.70 -5.35
CA VAL A 107 15.84 2.33 -6.68
C VAL A 107 15.62 3.83 -6.56
N CYS A 108 16.29 4.59 -7.43
CA CYS A 108 16.22 6.05 -7.41
C CYS A 108 15.17 6.56 -8.39
N HIS A 109 14.15 7.24 -7.90
CA HIS A 109 13.12 7.88 -8.72
C HIS A 109 13.31 9.39 -8.87
N THR A 110 14.39 9.95 -8.32
CA THR A 110 14.69 11.39 -8.42
C THR A 110 14.84 11.84 -9.87
N PRO A 111 14.16 12.92 -10.30
CA PRO A 111 14.32 13.46 -11.64
C PRO A 111 15.79 13.76 -11.99
N GLY A 112 16.23 13.30 -13.15
CA GLY A 112 17.62 13.46 -13.62
C GLY A 112 18.61 12.38 -13.20
N LYS A 113 18.24 11.55 -12.20
CA LYS A 113 19.01 10.36 -11.75
C LYS A 113 18.18 9.09 -11.75
N ARG A 114 17.04 9.12 -12.41
CA ARG A 114 16.03 8.08 -12.35
C ARG A 114 16.52 6.73 -12.87
N VAL A 115 16.49 5.72 -12.02
CA VAL A 115 16.75 4.32 -12.34
C VAL A 115 15.49 3.52 -11.94
N TRP A 116 14.75 3.07 -12.94
CA TRP A 116 13.50 2.33 -12.71
C TRP A 116 13.71 0.90 -12.25
N ALA A 117 14.83 0.31 -12.64
CA ALA A 117 15.22 -1.04 -12.25
C ALA A 117 16.75 -1.13 -12.32
N LYS A 118 17.35 -1.81 -11.35
CA LYS A 118 18.81 -1.97 -11.20
C LYS A 118 19.14 -3.45 -11.20
N ASP A 119 20.23 -3.78 -11.89
CA ASP A 119 20.92 -5.04 -11.81
C ASP A 119 21.96 -4.90 -10.68
N GLU A 120 21.78 -5.66 -9.59
CA GLU A 120 22.64 -5.52 -8.40
C GLU A 120 23.85 -6.44 -8.47
N ASP A 121 23.72 -7.61 -9.09
CA ASP A 121 24.79 -8.62 -9.14
C ASP A 121 25.51 -8.69 -10.50
N GLY A 122 25.04 -7.98 -11.51
CA GLY A 122 25.68 -7.87 -12.82
C GLY A 122 25.41 -9.05 -13.75
N ASP A 123 24.35 -9.81 -13.52
CA ASP A 123 23.95 -10.96 -14.33
C ASP A 123 23.15 -10.58 -15.60
N GLY A 124 22.79 -9.30 -15.73
CA GLY A 124 21.99 -8.73 -16.82
C GLY A 124 20.50 -8.71 -16.55
N ILE A 125 20.05 -9.21 -15.41
CA ILE A 125 18.68 -9.13 -14.94
C ILE A 125 18.55 -7.91 -14.03
N ARG A 126 17.49 -7.13 -14.19
CA ARG A 126 17.24 -5.95 -13.36
C ARG A 126 16.24 -6.30 -12.26
N GLU A 127 16.70 -7.01 -11.25
CA GLU A 127 15.88 -7.58 -10.18
C GLU A 127 15.47 -6.54 -9.13
N VAL A 128 16.22 -5.43 -8.98
CA VAL A 128 15.89 -4.38 -8.00
C VAL A 128 14.94 -3.36 -8.63
N HIS A 129 13.68 -3.38 -8.24
CA HIS A 129 12.67 -2.43 -8.68
C HIS A 129 11.46 -2.42 -7.74
N VAL A 130 10.54 -1.46 -7.92
CA VAL A 130 9.23 -1.35 -7.24
C VAL A 130 8.07 -1.29 -8.24
N ASN A 131 8.28 -1.79 -9.45
CA ASN A 131 7.30 -1.71 -10.55
C ASN A 131 5.99 -2.45 -10.26
N THR A 132 6.06 -3.54 -9.47
CA THR A 132 4.88 -4.31 -9.09
C THR A 132 3.96 -3.48 -8.20
N SER A 133 4.54 -2.79 -7.21
CA SER A 133 3.81 -1.84 -6.35
C SER A 133 3.20 -0.70 -7.15
N GLU A 134 3.94 -0.10 -8.08
CA GLU A 134 3.43 0.98 -8.94
C GLU A 134 2.23 0.53 -9.79
N GLY A 135 2.30 -0.66 -10.37
CA GLY A 135 1.18 -1.27 -11.10
C GLY A 135 -0.04 -1.47 -10.21
N PHE A 136 0.17 -1.95 -8.98
CA PHE A 136 -0.89 -2.15 -8.00
C PHE A 136 -1.59 -0.82 -7.63
N TRP A 137 -0.84 0.27 -7.44
CA TRP A 137 -1.42 1.58 -7.11
C TRP A 137 -2.38 2.09 -8.19
N THR A 138 -2.13 1.77 -9.44
CA THR A 138 -3.04 2.10 -10.54
C THR A 138 -4.38 1.38 -10.36
N GLY A 139 -4.36 0.11 -9.99
CA GLY A 139 -5.56 -0.68 -9.67
C GLY A 139 -6.34 -0.10 -8.49
N LEU A 140 -5.67 0.21 -7.38
CA LEU A 140 -6.30 0.79 -6.20
C LEU A 140 -6.93 2.17 -6.49
N ARG A 141 -6.24 3.03 -7.24
CA ARG A 141 -6.81 4.33 -7.65
C ARG A 141 -8.06 4.15 -8.51
N ASN A 142 -8.06 3.20 -9.44
CA ASN A 142 -9.23 2.89 -10.27
C ASN A 142 -10.39 2.34 -9.44
N PHE A 143 -10.11 1.48 -8.45
CA PHE A 143 -11.10 0.98 -7.50
C PHE A 143 -11.72 2.11 -6.67
N LEU A 144 -10.94 3.07 -6.21
CA LEU A 144 -11.43 4.18 -5.39
C LEU A 144 -12.16 5.26 -6.19
N ARG A 145 -11.93 5.39 -7.50
CA ARG A 145 -12.49 6.45 -8.36
C ARG A 145 -14.02 6.52 -8.39
N PRO A 146 -14.78 5.40 -8.51
CA PRO A 146 -16.25 5.42 -8.55
C PRO A 146 -16.90 6.02 -7.31
N PHE A 147 -16.23 5.95 -6.15
CA PHE A 147 -16.76 6.50 -4.90
C PHE A 147 -16.73 8.03 -4.84
N ARG A 148 -16.08 8.70 -5.82
CA ARG A 148 -16.01 10.18 -5.93
C ARG A 148 -15.52 10.85 -4.65
N GLY A 149 -14.52 10.28 -4.02
CA GLY A 149 -13.97 10.65 -2.71
C GLY A 149 -14.43 9.69 -1.61
N VAL A 150 -13.53 9.42 -0.71
CA VAL A 150 -13.74 8.54 0.46
C VAL A 150 -13.46 9.37 1.71
N ASN A 151 -14.25 9.17 2.75
CA ASN A 151 -13.92 9.73 4.07
C ASN A 151 -12.68 9.00 4.60
N LYS A 152 -11.67 9.74 5.10
CA LYS A 152 -10.41 9.18 5.57
C LYS A 152 -10.58 8.17 6.71
N ILE A 153 -11.60 8.34 7.56
CA ILE A 153 -11.93 7.40 8.65
C ILE A 153 -12.27 6.01 8.12
N TYR A 154 -12.92 5.94 6.95
CA TYR A 154 -13.32 4.67 6.32
C TYR A 154 -12.33 4.19 5.25
N LEU A 155 -11.27 4.96 4.95
CA LEU A 155 -10.34 4.61 3.88
C LEU A 155 -9.71 3.23 4.07
N GLN A 156 -9.36 2.87 5.33
CA GLN A 156 -8.78 1.55 5.63
C GLN A 156 -9.71 0.40 5.22
N GLN A 157 -11.01 0.52 5.39
CA GLN A 157 -11.98 -0.52 5.02
C GLN A 157 -12.05 -0.69 3.49
N TYR A 158 -12.02 0.41 2.73
CA TYR A 158 -11.97 0.34 1.26
C TYR A 158 -10.67 -0.30 0.78
N VAL A 159 -9.57 0.07 1.38
CA VAL A 159 -8.23 -0.48 1.08
C VAL A 159 -8.20 -1.98 1.39
N ALA A 160 -8.76 -2.39 2.54
CA ALA A 160 -8.83 -3.81 2.94
C ALA A 160 -9.69 -4.65 1.99
N ILE A 161 -10.79 -4.10 1.45
CA ILE A 161 -11.61 -4.80 0.44
C ILE A 161 -10.80 -5.02 -0.84
N HIS A 162 -10.04 -4.00 -1.28
CA HIS A 162 -9.22 -4.11 -2.48
C HIS A 162 -8.06 -5.10 -2.29
N GLU A 163 -7.38 -5.06 -1.13
CA GLU A 163 -6.36 -6.03 -0.71
C GLU A 163 -6.91 -7.45 -0.75
N TRP A 164 -8.04 -7.68 -0.11
CA TRP A 164 -8.69 -8.98 -0.07
C TRP A 164 -9.04 -9.50 -1.46
N ALA A 165 -9.65 -8.65 -2.31
CA ALA A 165 -10.01 -9.02 -3.69
C ALA A 165 -8.76 -9.34 -4.54
N HIS A 166 -7.67 -8.60 -4.35
CA HIS A 166 -6.39 -8.85 -5.03
C HIS A 166 -5.75 -10.17 -4.57
N ASN A 167 -5.80 -10.45 -3.28
CA ASN A 167 -5.17 -11.63 -2.68
C ASN A 167 -5.91 -12.93 -2.96
N ILE A 168 -7.20 -12.87 -3.37
CA ILE A 168 -7.93 -14.05 -3.80
C ILE A 168 -7.41 -14.50 -5.17
N LYS A 169 -6.59 -15.55 -5.17
CA LYS A 169 -6.02 -16.12 -6.41
C LYS A 169 -6.93 -17.17 -7.05
N LYS A 170 -7.83 -17.79 -6.28
CA LYS A 170 -8.72 -18.84 -6.75
C LYS A 170 -10.05 -18.80 -6.01
N THR A 171 -11.14 -18.67 -6.76
CA THR A 171 -12.49 -18.78 -6.21
C THR A 171 -12.95 -20.24 -6.39
N THR A 172 -13.18 -20.92 -5.26
CA THR A 172 -13.70 -22.30 -5.25
C THR A 172 -15.16 -22.30 -4.82
N VAL A 173 -15.88 -23.40 -5.11
CA VAL A 173 -17.26 -23.60 -4.63
C VAL A 173 -17.33 -23.58 -3.11
N GLU A 174 -16.35 -24.17 -2.43
CA GLU A 174 -16.16 -24.13 -0.98
C GLU A 174 -16.06 -22.69 -0.46
N PHE A 175 -15.17 -21.90 -1.07
CA PHE A 175 -15.01 -20.49 -0.73
C PHE A 175 -16.33 -19.71 -0.86
N LEU A 176 -17.06 -19.89 -1.96
CA LEU A 176 -18.35 -19.23 -2.18
C LEU A 176 -19.40 -19.67 -1.16
N ARG A 177 -19.43 -20.95 -0.79
CA ARG A 177 -20.32 -21.47 0.27
C ARG A 177 -20.04 -20.80 1.60
N ILE A 178 -18.78 -20.74 2.01
CA ILE A 178 -18.36 -20.07 3.25
C ILE A 178 -18.77 -18.58 3.23
N LEU A 179 -18.50 -17.90 2.11
CA LEU A 179 -18.86 -16.49 1.95
C LEU A 179 -20.37 -16.23 2.03
N CYS A 180 -21.17 -17.16 1.52
CA CYS A 180 -22.64 -17.11 1.60
C CYS A 180 -23.21 -17.63 2.94
N GLY A 181 -22.36 -17.99 3.91
CA GLY A 181 -22.81 -18.52 5.22
C GLY A 181 -23.39 -19.94 5.15
N VAL A 182 -23.16 -20.67 4.08
CA VAL A 182 -23.63 -22.06 3.94
C VAL A 182 -22.64 -22.98 4.67
N THR A 183 -22.90 -23.23 5.95
CA THR A 183 -22.02 -24.02 6.84
C THR A 183 -22.35 -25.51 6.90
N GLN A 184 -23.45 -25.95 6.29
CA GLN A 184 -23.83 -27.37 6.30
C GLN A 184 -23.30 -28.05 5.05
N PHE A 185 -22.39 -29.00 5.24
CA PHE A 185 -22.08 -30.03 4.26
C PHE A 185 -23.30 -30.96 4.19
N ALA A 186 -24.06 -30.91 3.11
CA ALA A 186 -24.94 -32.02 2.82
C ALA A 186 -24.07 -33.25 2.50
N PRO A 187 -24.36 -34.40 3.05
CA PRO A 187 -23.59 -35.62 2.84
C PRO A 187 -23.56 -36.06 1.37
#